data_20eabdcbd01b723b0b1c6d17c8c5dbea
#
_entry.id   20eabdcbd01b723b0b1c6d17c8c5dbea
#
_cell.length_a   1.000
_cell.length_b   1.000
_cell.length_c   1.000
_cell.angle_alpha   90.00
_cell.angle_beta   90.00
_cell.angle_gamma   90.00
#
_symmetry.space_group_name_H-M   'P 1'
#
loop_
_entity.id
_entity.type
_entity.pdbx_description
1 polymer ?
#
loop_
_entity_poly.entity_id
_entity_poly.type
_entity_poly.pdbx_seq_one_letter_code
_entity_poly.pdbx_strand_id
1 'polypeptide(L)'
;MSEAGEQGGSPAEVAARRGRRELTAWLVVTALGCVLVLVAAGRAWVTNVRVTGTGAVAVPSGGDLSPVLTPLALAGLAGVVAVLATKGAGRRVIGVLLALCGVGAGLGAWQAAGGSGVLSWLRERNVMRATGAIQWDLVALWPVVCGLGAVLMVAGGVVAVVRGGGWAGMSARYARERPEATGDRSMWDALDRGDDPT
;
A
#
# COMPACT_ATOMS: atom_id res chain seq x y z
N MET A 1 38.83 23.62 -32.06
CA MET A 1 37.95 24.18 -31.03
C MET A 1 36.66 23.40 -31.15
N SER A 2 36.50 22.38 -30.31
CA SER A 2 35.33 21.50 -30.30
C SER A 2 34.35 22.04 -29.27
N GLU A 3 33.25 22.55 -29.72
CA GLU A 3 32.10 22.88 -28.85
C GLU A 3 31.54 21.56 -28.30
N ALA A 4 31.75 21.34 -27.02
CA ALA A 4 31.11 20.31 -26.26
C ALA A 4 29.60 20.69 -26.19
N GLY A 5 28.79 20.07 -27.05
CA GLY A 5 27.36 20.22 -27.02
C GLY A 5 26.79 19.83 -25.67
N GLU A 6 26.31 20.81 -24.90
CA GLU A 6 25.51 20.62 -23.70
C GLU A 6 24.27 19.80 -24.07
N GLN A 7 24.31 18.51 -23.75
CA GLN A 7 23.15 17.63 -23.80
C GLN A 7 22.24 17.92 -22.58
N GLY A 8 21.74 19.15 -22.54
CA GLY A 8 20.62 19.51 -21.67
C GLY A 8 19.36 18.85 -22.20
N GLY A 9 18.93 17.72 -21.57
CA GLY A 9 17.67 17.07 -21.93
C GLY A 9 16.53 18.07 -21.94
N SER A 10 15.59 17.94 -22.90
CA SER A 10 14.49 18.87 -23.05
C SER A 10 13.69 19.01 -21.74
N PRO A 11 13.11 20.19 -21.46
CA PRO A 11 12.29 20.40 -20.24
C PRO A 11 11.22 19.33 -20.04
N ALA A 12 10.69 18.79 -21.15
CA ALA A 12 9.71 17.70 -21.14
C ALA A 12 10.30 16.36 -20.67
N GLU A 13 11.55 16.06 -21.03
CA GLU A 13 12.25 14.84 -20.57
C GLU A 13 12.58 14.91 -19.08
N VAL A 14 13.02 16.08 -18.60
CA VAL A 14 13.29 16.31 -17.18
C VAL A 14 12.03 16.15 -16.35
N ALA A 15 10.90 16.71 -16.80
CA ALA A 15 9.60 16.58 -16.14
C ALA A 15 9.11 15.10 -16.13
N ALA A 16 9.28 14.37 -17.22
CA ALA A 16 8.90 12.97 -17.32
C ALA A 16 9.75 12.06 -16.40
N ARG A 17 11.06 12.33 -16.29
CA ARG A 17 11.97 11.62 -15.37
C ARG A 17 11.60 11.90 -13.91
N ARG A 18 11.23 13.13 -13.58
CA ARG A 18 10.80 13.52 -12.23
C ARG A 18 9.54 12.78 -11.82
N GLY A 19 8.51 12.77 -12.69
CA GLY A 19 7.26 12.05 -12.42
C GLY A 19 7.44 10.55 -12.21
N ARG A 20 8.36 9.93 -12.97
CA ARG A 20 8.69 8.50 -12.79
C ARG A 20 9.38 8.25 -11.45
N ARG A 21 10.35 9.08 -11.06
CA ARG A 21 11.05 8.95 -9.77
C ARG A 21 10.09 9.11 -8.61
N GLU A 22 9.17 10.06 -8.66
CA GLU A 22 8.14 10.25 -7.64
C GLU A 22 7.22 9.04 -7.53
N LEU A 23 6.76 8.48 -8.65
CA LEU A 23 5.93 7.27 -8.67
C LEU A 23 6.68 6.07 -8.08
N THR A 24 7.95 5.87 -8.49
CA THR A 24 8.75 4.75 -7.98
C THR A 24 9.03 4.90 -6.48
N ALA A 25 9.40 6.09 -6.02
CA ALA A 25 9.61 6.36 -4.60
C ALA A 25 8.33 6.12 -3.79
N TRP A 26 7.18 6.62 -4.28
CA TRP A 26 5.88 6.38 -3.66
C TRP A 26 5.57 4.88 -3.55
N LEU A 27 5.76 4.14 -4.64
CA LEU A 27 5.50 2.70 -4.71
C LEU A 27 6.36 1.95 -3.68
N VAL A 28 7.67 2.22 -3.66
CA VAL A 28 8.59 1.56 -2.74
C VAL A 28 8.23 1.86 -1.28
N VAL A 29 7.98 3.12 -0.95
CA VAL A 29 7.64 3.53 0.42
C VAL A 29 6.32 2.91 0.87
N THR A 30 5.30 2.91 0.01
CA THR A 30 3.99 2.37 0.36
C THR A 30 4.03 0.83 0.47
N ALA A 31 4.70 0.16 -0.47
CA ALA A 31 4.89 -1.29 -0.40
C ALA A 31 5.69 -1.70 0.85
N LEU A 32 6.73 -0.93 1.18
CA LEU A 32 7.50 -1.14 2.41
C LEU A 32 6.59 -1.02 3.65
N GLY A 33 5.69 -0.03 3.69
CA GLY A 33 4.70 0.11 4.76
C GLY A 33 3.85 -1.15 4.93
N CYS A 34 3.31 -1.69 3.83
CA CYS A 34 2.52 -2.92 3.86
C CYS A 34 3.35 -4.13 4.34
N VAL A 35 4.60 -4.26 3.86
CA VAL A 35 5.52 -5.34 4.28
C VAL A 35 5.85 -5.24 5.75
N LEU A 36 6.09 -4.04 6.29
CA LEU A 36 6.34 -3.84 7.73
C LEU A 36 5.15 -4.32 8.57
N VAL A 37 3.91 -4.00 8.16
CA VAL A 37 2.71 -4.49 8.85
C VAL A 37 2.64 -6.03 8.80
N LEU A 38 2.90 -6.65 7.63
CA LEU A 38 2.90 -8.11 7.49
C LEU A 38 3.96 -8.78 8.35
N VAL A 39 5.18 -8.26 8.35
CA VAL A 39 6.28 -8.79 9.16
C VAL A 39 5.94 -8.65 10.64
N ALA A 40 5.44 -7.51 11.07
CA ALA A 40 5.03 -7.30 12.46
C ALA A 40 3.89 -8.23 12.86
N ALA A 41 2.88 -8.44 12.01
CA ALA A 41 1.77 -9.35 12.25
C ALA A 41 2.24 -10.81 12.45
N GLY A 42 3.30 -11.24 11.74
CA GLY A 42 3.87 -12.58 11.89
C GLY A 42 4.80 -12.77 13.08
N ARG A 43 5.09 -11.71 13.86
CA ARG A 43 6.01 -11.78 15.00
C ARG A 43 5.26 -11.89 16.33
N ALA A 44 5.90 -12.52 17.31
CA ALA A 44 5.40 -12.57 18.69
C ALA A 44 5.46 -11.17 19.31
N TRP A 45 4.31 -10.64 19.75
CA TRP A 45 4.22 -9.34 20.40
C TRP A 45 4.29 -9.44 21.91
N VAL A 46 4.11 -10.65 22.45
CA VAL A 46 4.10 -10.94 23.87
C VAL A 46 5.15 -12.01 24.16
N THR A 47 5.86 -11.86 25.28
CA THR A 47 6.80 -12.85 25.78
C THR A 47 6.46 -13.16 27.23
N ASN A 48 7.04 -14.26 27.76
CA ASN A 48 6.92 -14.65 29.16
C ASN A 48 5.47 -14.80 29.66
N VAL A 49 4.56 -15.34 28.82
CA VAL A 49 3.19 -15.62 29.26
C VAL A 49 3.23 -16.70 30.34
N ARG A 50 2.98 -16.31 31.58
CA ARG A 50 2.94 -17.21 32.74
C ARG A 50 1.52 -17.23 33.29
N VAL A 51 0.95 -18.41 33.33
CA VAL A 51 -0.34 -18.66 33.98
C VAL A 51 -0.07 -19.60 35.16
N THR A 52 -0.40 -19.14 36.36
CA THR A 52 -0.18 -19.96 37.57
C THR A 52 -0.99 -21.24 37.49
N GLY A 53 -0.31 -22.40 37.53
CA GLY A 53 -0.96 -23.73 37.53
C GLY A 53 -1.10 -24.42 36.16
N THR A 54 -0.60 -23.80 35.08
CA THR A 54 -0.57 -24.43 33.75
C THR A 54 0.85 -24.44 33.19
N GLY A 55 1.17 -25.43 32.32
CA GLY A 55 2.44 -25.49 31.60
C GLY A 55 2.62 -24.32 30.62
N ALA A 56 3.71 -24.36 29.83
CA ALA A 56 4.02 -23.34 28.84
C ALA A 56 2.86 -23.09 27.87
N VAL A 57 2.37 -21.84 27.85
CA VAL A 57 1.31 -21.41 26.94
C VAL A 57 1.93 -20.93 25.64
N ALA A 58 1.30 -21.23 24.49
CA ALA A 58 1.74 -20.72 23.20
C ALA A 58 1.79 -19.20 23.20
N VAL A 59 2.84 -18.63 22.62
CA VAL A 59 3.06 -17.18 22.54
C VAL A 59 2.27 -16.62 21.34
N PRO A 60 1.32 -15.70 21.54
CA PRO A 60 0.53 -15.16 20.44
C PRO A 60 1.36 -14.22 19.55
N SER A 61 1.15 -14.35 18.24
CA SER A 61 1.66 -13.41 17.24
C SER A 61 0.80 -12.14 17.17
N GLY A 62 1.29 -11.09 16.50
CA GLY A 62 0.49 -9.89 16.23
C GLY A 62 -0.80 -10.19 15.44
N GLY A 63 -0.75 -11.16 14.53
CA GLY A 63 -1.91 -11.62 13.78
C GLY A 63 -2.93 -12.38 14.64
N ASP A 64 -2.49 -13.11 15.67
CA ASP A 64 -3.39 -13.75 16.64
C ASP A 64 -4.08 -12.72 17.53
N LEU A 65 -3.38 -11.65 17.90
CA LEU A 65 -3.91 -10.56 18.74
C LEU A 65 -4.83 -9.62 17.95
N SER A 66 -4.58 -9.48 16.66
CA SER A 66 -5.35 -8.62 15.75
C SER A 66 -5.46 -9.29 14.37
N PRO A 67 -6.46 -10.16 14.15
CA PRO A 67 -6.62 -10.91 12.90
C PRO A 67 -6.81 -10.04 11.65
N VAL A 68 -7.14 -8.75 11.83
CA VAL A 68 -7.35 -7.80 10.74
C VAL A 68 -6.05 -7.29 10.11
N LEU A 69 -4.90 -7.42 10.78
CA LEU A 69 -3.62 -6.86 10.30
C LEU A 69 -3.19 -7.48 8.97
N THR A 70 -3.20 -8.81 8.89
CA THR A 70 -2.76 -9.53 7.68
C THR A 70 -3.64 -9.22 6.46
N PRO A 71 -4.98 -9.32 6.51
CA PRO A 71 -5.82 -9.00 5.35
C PRO A 71 -5.73 -7.53 4.95
N LEU A 72 -5.62 -6.58 5.90
CA LEU A 72 -5.47 -5.17 5.58
C LEU A 72 -4.14 -4.87 4.88
N ALA A 73 -3.04 -5.49 5.30
CA ALA A 73 -1.75 -5.32 4.65
C ALA A 73 -1.72 -5.94 3.26
N LEU A 74 -2.33 -7.11 3.06
CA LEU A 74 -2.47 -7.74 1.73
C LEU A 74 -3.37 -6.90 0.81
N ALA A 75 -4.49 -6.37 1.32
CA ALA A 75 -5.35 -5.46 0.58
C ALA A 75 -4.59 -4.17 0.21
N GLY A 76 -3.73 -3.67 1.10
CA GLY A 76 -2.83 -2.55 0.83
C GLY A 76 -1.86 -2.84 -0.31
N LEU A 77 -1.21 -4.00 -0.33
CA LEU A 77 -0.32 -4.41 -1.43
C LEU A 77 -1.08 -4.54 -2.76
N ALA A 78 -2.27 -5.14 -2.74
CA ALA A 78 -3.14 -5.19 -3.91
C ALA A 78 -3.52 -3.78 -4.39
N GLY A 79 -3.80 -2.86 -3.46
CA GLY A 79 -4.06 -1.45 -3.74
C GLY A 79 -2.88 -0.75 -4.42
N VAL A 80 -1.64 -1.00 -3.98
CA VAL A 80 -0.43 -0.48 -4.62
C VAL A 80 -0.35 -0.91 -6.08
N VAL A 81 -0.61 -2.20 -6.37
CA VAL A 81 -0.65 -2.72 -7.75
C VAL A 81 -1.80 -2.09 -8.53
N ALA A 82 -2.98 -1.97 -7.93
CA ALA A 82 -4.16 -1.39 -8.57
C ALA A 82 -3.98 0.09 -8.94
N VAL A 83 -3.22 0.88 -8.14
CA VAL A 83 -2.85 2.28 -8.48
C VAL A 83 -2.07 2.35 -9.78
N LEU A 84 -1.22 1.36 -10.09
CA LEU A 84 -0.46 1.32 -11.35
C LEU A 84 -1.36 1.04 -12.56
N ALA A 85 -2.39 0.21 -12.36
CA ALA A 85 -3.32 -0.18 -13.42
C ALA A 85 -4.41 0.87 -13.68
N THR A 86 -4.70 1.76 -12.71
CA THR A 86 -5.81 2.71 -12.79
C THR A 86 -5.37 4.13 -13.15
N LYS A 87 -6.32 4.94 -13.66
CA LYS A 87 -6.13 6.33 -14.05
C LYS A 87 -7.22 7.24 -13.48
N GLY A 88 -6.90 8.52 -13.34
CA GLY A 88 -7.88 9.54 -12.98
C GLY A 88 -8.60 9.25 -11.65
N ALA A 89 -9.93 9.22 -11.68
CA ALA A 89 -10.76 9.02 -10.50
C ALA A 89 -10.53 7.65 -9.80
N GLY A 90 -10.32 6.57 -10.58
CA GLY A 90 -10.08 5.24 -10.02
C GLY A 90 -8.86 5.20 -9.09
N ARG A 91 -7.78 5.92 -9.44
CA ARG A 91 -6.59 6.03 -8.60
C ARG A 91 -6.87 6.72 -7.27
N ARG A 92 -7.75 7.75 -7.26
CA ARG A 92 -8.16 8.41 -6.02
C ARG A 92 -8.93 7.47 -5.10
N VAL A 93 -9.87 6.71 -5.67
CA VAL A 93 -10.63 5.73 -4.90
C VAL A 93 -9.71 4.69 -4.25
N ILE A 94 -8.77 4.14 -5.02
CA ILE A 94 -7.80 3.18 -4.48
C ILE A 94 -6.90 3.83 -3.43
N GLY A 95 -6.49 5.08 -3.63
CA GLY A 95 -5.73 5.85 -2.62
C GLY A 95 -6.49 6.00 -1.31
N VAL A 96 -7.79 6.28 -1.35
CA VAL A 96 -8.66 6.33 -0.17
C VAL A 96 -8.75 4.97 0.50
N LEU A 97 -8.98 3.89 -0.26
CA LEU A 97 -9.03 2.52 0.28
C LEU A 97 -7.71 2.14 0.95
N LEU A 98 -6.57 2.49 0.34
CA LEU A 98 -5.24 2.26 0.91
C LEU A 98 -5.04 3.01 2.24
N ALA A 99 -5.48 4.27 2.31
CA ALA A 99 -5.44 5.05 3.54
C ALA A 99 -6.33 4.43 4.64
N LEU A 100 -7.53 3.97 4.28
CA LEU A 100 -8.42 3.28 5.20
C LEU A 100 -7.83 1.96 5.72
N CYS A 101 -7.17 1.18 4.86
CA CYS A 101 -6.43 -0.02 5.28
C CYS A 101 -5.31 0.34 6.27
N GLY A 102 -4.57 1.43 6.02
CA GLY A 102 -3.54 1.91 6.94
C GLY A 102 -4.11 2.35 8.30
N VAL A 103 -5.21 3.11 8.30
CA VAL A 103 -5.90 3.49 9.54
C VAL A 103 -6.39 2.25 10.29
N GLY A 104 -7.02 1.30 9.60
CA GLY A 104 -7.49 0.05 10.20
C GLY A 104 -6.34 -0.76 10.82
N ALA A 105 -5.20 -0.87 10.13
CA ALA A 105 -4.01 -1.53 10.65
C ALA A 105 -3.45 -0.83 11.89
N GLY A 106 -3.41 0.51 11.88
CA GLY A 106 -2.97 1.31 13.03
C GLY A 106 -3.87 1.12 14.26
N LEU A 107 -5.18 1.15 14.06
CA LEU A 107 -6.15 0.91 15.14
C LEU A 107 -6.07 -0.53 15.66
N GLY A 108 -5.93 -1.52 14.77
CA GLY A 108 -5.74 -2.91 15.15
C GLY A 108 -4.48 -3.13 15.97
N ALA A 109 -3.37 -2.49 15.58
CA ALA A 109 -2.12 -2.53 16.34
C ALA A 109 -2.25 -1.87 17.71
N TRP A 110 -2.93 -0.72 17.78
CA TRP A 110 -3.18 -0.01 19.03
C TRP A 110 -4.00 -0.85 20.02
N GLN A 111 -5.10 -1.46 19.56
CA GLN A 111 -5.93 -2.33 20.40
C GLN A 111 -5.18 -3.57 20.86
N ALA A 112 -4.38 -4.20 20.00
CA ALA A 112 -3.57 -5.35 20.34
C ALA A 112 -2.50 -5.00 21.40
N ALA A 113 -1.85 -3.84 21.27
CA ALA A 113 -0.87 -3.35 22.24
C ALA A 113 -1.49 -2.97 23.60
N GLY A 114 -2.75 -2.52 23.61
CA GLY A 114 -3.49 -2.14 24.83
C GLY A 114 -3.91 -3.30 25.73
N GLY A 115 -3.52 -4.55 25.41
CA GLY A 115 -3.82 -5.73 26.23
C GLY A 115 -5.22 -6.32 26.04
N SER A 116 -6.15 -5.63 25.40
CA SER A 116 -7.49 -6.15 25.07
C SER A 116 -7.41 -7.35 24.14
N GLY A 117 -6.50 -7.31 23.16
CA GLY A 117 -6.23 -8.43 22.25
C GLY A 117 -5.71 -9.67 22.97
N VAL A 118 -4.80 -9.50 23.95
CA VAL A 118 -4.29 -10.61 24.77
C VAL A 118 -5.41 -11.26 25.59
N LEU A 119 -6.27 -10.43 26.20
CA LEU A 119 -7.39 -10.93 27.01
C LEU A 119 -8.43 -11.65 26.17
N SER A 120 -8.78 -11.16 24.97
CA SER A 120 -9.71 -11.83 24.06
C SER A 120 -9.14 -13.17 23.59
N TRP A 121 -7.89 -13.21 23.17
CA TRP A 121 -7.20 -14.42 22.76
C TRP A 121 -7.15 -15.49 23.85
N LEU A 122 -6.87 -15.09 25.11
CA LEU A 122 -6.87 -15.98 26.27
C LEU A 122 -8.29 -16.53 26.57
N ARG A 123 -9.33 -15.72 26.39
CA ARG A 123 -10.72 -16.15 26.56
C ARG A 123 -11.13 -17.18 25.53
N GLU A 124 -10.82 -16.96 24.27
CA GLU A 124 -11.16 -17.87 23.17
C GLU A 124 -10.52 -19.26 23.34
N ARG A 125 -9.31 -19.31 23.87
CA ARG A 125 -8.59 -20.58 24.09
C ARG A 125 -8.92 -21.26 25.43
N ASN A 126 -9.94 -20.80 26.17
CA ASN A 126 -10.36 -21.36 27.47
C ASN A 126 -9.23 -21.44 28.52
N VAL A 127 -8.16 -20.66 28.37
CA VAL A 127 -7.02 -20.63 29.31
C VAL A 127 -7.42 -19.96 30.62
N MET A 128 -8.49 -19.18 30.62
CA MET A 128 -8.99 -18.45 31.81
C MET A 128 -9.69 -19.31 32.87
N ARG A 129 -9.67 -20.62 32.76
CA ARG A 129 -10.17 -21.51 33.86
C ARG A 129 -9.22 -21.55 35.05
N ALA A 130 -8.00 -21.07 34.88
CA ALA A 130 -7.07 -20.92 35.99
C ALA A 130 -7.31 -19.56 36.66
N THR A 131 -7.71 -19.54 37.90
CA THR A 131 -7.95 -18.34 38.74
C THR A 131 -6.66 -17.64 39.22
N GLY A 132 -5.60 -17.70 38.38
CA GLY A 132 -4.29 -17.15 38.70
C GLY A 132 -4.02 -15.81 38.01
N ALA A 133 -3.16 -14.99 38.63
CA ALA A 133 -2.64 -13.77 38.00
C ALA A 133 -1.89 -14.12 36.69
N ILE A 134 -2.27 -13.48 35.61
CA ILE A 134 -1.62 -13.62 34.32
C ILE A 134 -0.58 -12.52 34.20
N GLN A 135 0.67 -12.91 33.99
CA GLN A 135 1.77 -11.98 33.73
C GLN A 135 2.24 -12.19 32.29
N TRP A 136 2.44 -11.08 31.58
CA TRP A 136 3.03 -11.07 30.23
C TRP A 136 3.89 -9.83 30.06
N ASP A 137 4.91 -9.93 29.23
CA ASP A 137 5.75 -8.81 28.82
C ASP A 137 5.47 -8.45 27.38
N LEU A 138 5.12 -7.19 27.11
CA LEU A 138 4.90 -6.69 25.76
C LEU A 138 6.24 -6.35 25.10
N VAL A 139 6.50 -6.91 23.92
CA VAL A 139 7.64 -6.53 23.08
C VAL A 139 7.26 -5.31 22.25
N ALA A 140 7.45 -4.11 22.82
CA ALA A 140 7.02 -2.84 22.23
C ALA A 140 7.56 -2.59 20.80
N LEU A 141 8.64 -3.23 20.40
CA LEU A 141 9.23 -3.10 19.08
C LEU A 141 8.22 -3.42 17.94
N TRP A 142 7.50 -4.52 18.06
CA TRP A 142 6.62 -4.98 16.98
C TRP A 142 5.36 -4.14 16.77
N PRO A 143 4.65 -3.71 17.83
CA PRO A 143 3.58 -2.72 17.69
C PRO A 143 4.05 -1.40 17.09
N VAL A 144 5.26 -0.93 17.44
CA VAL A 144 5.84 0.29 16.87
C VAL A 144 6.15 0.12 15.39
N VAL A 145 6.76 -1.00 14.99
CA VAL A 145 7.03 -1.31 13.57
C VAL A 145 5.73 -1.40 12.77
N CYS A 146 4.69 -2.03 13.34
CA CYS A 146 3.36 -2.10 12.74
C CYS A 146 2.75 -0.70 12.57
N GLY A 147 2.83 0.14 13.61
CA GLY A 147 2.36 1.52 13.58
C GLY A 147 3.08 2.36 12.53
N LEU A 148 4.40 2.23 12.41
CA LEU A 148 5.18 2.89 11.37
C LEU A 148 4.72 2.44 9.96
N GLY A 149 4.54 1.14 9.76
CA GLY A 149 4.00 0.59 8.50
C GLY A 149 2.62 1.16 8.18
N ALA A 150 1.73 1.23 9.17
CA ALA A 150 0.40 1.82 9.03
C ALA A 150 0.44 3.31 8.63
N VAL A 151 1.33 4.09 9.24
CA VAL A 151 1.54 5.52 8.88
C VAL A 151 2.03 5.65 7.44
N LEU A 152 2.96 4.81 7.00
CA LEU A 152 3.44 4.80 5.61
C LEU A 152 2.32 4.44 4.62
N MET A 153 1.43 3.50 4.97
CA MET A 153 0.25 3.17 4.15
C MET A 153 -0.72 4.35 4.05
N VAL A 154 -1.01 5.04 5.16
CA VAL A 154 -1.87 6.24 5.16
C VAL A 154 -1.25 7.34 4.32
N ALA A 155 0.03 7.65 4.54
CA ALA A 155 0.75 8.67 3.78
C ALA A 155 0.76 8.33 2.28
N GLY A 156 1.02 7.07 1.93
CA GLY A 156 0.97 6.57 0.55
C GLY A 156 -0.41 6.75 -0.07
N GLY A 157 -1.48 6.41 0.66
CA GLY A 157 -2.86 6.61 0.22
C GLY A 157 -3.19 8.08 -0.02
N VAL A 158 -2.83 8.96 0.91
CA VAL A 158 -3.02 10.43 0.78
C VAL A 158 -2.27 10.98 -0.43
N VAL A 159 -1.00 10.61 -0.62
CA VAL A 159 -0.22 11.03 -1.79
C VAL A 159 -0.85 10.55 -3.09
N ALA A 160 -1.38 9.31 -3.14
CA ALA A 160 -2.09 8.80 -4.31
C ALA A 160 -3.35 9.61 -4.63
N VAL A 161 -4.10 10.05 -3.62
CA VAL A 161 -5.29 10.89 -3.78
C VAL A 161 -4.92 12.28 -4.31
N VAL A 162 -3.91 12.92 -3.71
CA VAL A 162 -3.55 14.32 -3.99
C VAL A 162 -2.75 14.44 -5.30
N ARG A 163 -1.74 13.59 -5.50
CA ARG A 163 -0.80 13.67 -6.64
C ARG A 163 -1.08 12.67 -7.76
N GLY A 164 -1.91 11.67 -7.51
CA GLY A 164 -2.18 10.60 -8.46
C GLY A 164 -2.73 11.05 -9.81
N GLY A 165 -3.40 12.19 -9.87
CA GLY A 165 -3.91 12.77 -11.12
C GLY A 165 -2.82 13.29 -12.07
N GLY A 166 -1.65 13.70 -11.54
CA GLY A 166 -0.51 14.21 -12.33
C GLY A 166 0.46 13.15 -12.83
N TRP A 167 0.35 11.91 -12.35
CA TRP A 167 1.25 10.83 -12.76
C TRP A 167 0.84 10.27 -14.13
N ALA A 168 1.74 10.31 -15.10
CA ALA A 168 1.52 9.73 -16.42
C ALA A 168 1.25 8.22 -16.30
N GLY A 169 0.00 7.81 -16.61
CA GLY A 169 -0.35 6.38 -16.68
C GLY A 169 0.35 5.71 -17.88
N MET A 170 0.52 4.38 -17.84
CA MET A 170 1.14 3.60 -18.92
C MET A 170 0.55 3.88 -20.32
N SER A 171 -0.74 4.27 -20.40
CA SER A 171 -1.40 4.55 -21.68
C SER A 171 -1.07 5.92 -22.28
N ALA A 172 -0.43 6.84 -21.52
CA ALA A 172 0.07 8.08 -22.13
C ALA A 172 1.22 7.80 -23.09
N ARG A 173 1.92 6.68 -22.92
CA ARG A 173 2.96 6.21 -23.84
C ARG A 173 2.36 5.75 -25.17
N TYR A 174 1.26 5.01 -25.12
CA TYR A 174 0.54 4.55 -26.34
C TYR A 174 -0.29 5.64 -27.00
N ALA A 175 -0.72 6.67 -26.26
CA ALA A 175 -1.44 7.80 -26.84
C ALA A 175 -0.51 8.74 -27.63
N ARG A 176 0.78 8.81 -27.31
CA ARG A 176 1.77 9.59 -28.07
C ARG A 176 2.24 8.92 -29.34
N GLU A 177 2.11 7.60 -29.44
CA GLU A 177 2.46 6.82 -30.64
C GLU A 177 1.29 6.71 -31.63
N ARG A 178 0.13 7.31 -31.31
CA ARG A 178 -0.95 7.44 -32.30
C ARG A 178 -0.65 8.71 -33.11
N PRO A 179 -0.14 8.59 -34.34
CA PRO A 179 -0.10 9.73 -35.28
C PRO A 179 -1.51 10.29 -35.34
N GLU A 180 -1.63 11.61 -35.44
CA GLU A 180 -2.91 12.28 -35.54
C GLU A 180 -3.76 11.61 -36.62
N ALA A 181 -4.73 10.81 -36.20
CA ALA A 181 -5.65 10.07 -37.05
C ALA A 181 -6.67 11.01 -37.74
N THR A 182 -6.27 12.26 -38.00
CA THR A 182 -7.03 13.21 -38.76
C THR A 182 -7.02 12.82 -40.23
N GLY A 183 -5.92 12.25 -40.74
CA GLY A 183 -5.81 11.79 -42.11
C GLY A 183 -6.59 10.50 -42.39
N ASP A 184 -6.50 9.52 -41.48
CA ASP A 184 -7.15 8.20 -41.67
C ASP A 184 -8.69 8.30 -41.55
N ARG A 185 -9.21 9.06 -40.60
CA ARG A 185 -10.67 9.26 -40.49
C ARG A 185 -11.24 10.01 -41.67
N SER A 186 -10.54 11.02 -42.19
CA SER A 186 -10.99 11.73 -43.36
C SER A 186 -10.96 10.86 -44.61
N MET A 187 -10.04 9.90 -44.68
CA MET A 187 -9.97 8.95 -45.79
C MET A 187 -11.11 7.92 -45.74
N TRP A 188 -11.42 7.41 -44.54
CA TRP A 188 -12.58 6.51 -44.36
C TRP A 188 -13.90 7.23 -44.59
N ASP A 189 -14.05 8.46 -44.05
CA ASP A 189 -15.23 9.31 -44.30
C ASP A 189 -15.39 9.69 -45.78
N ALA A 190 -14.31 9.81 -46.56
CA ALA A 190 -14.36 10.03 -47.99
C ALA A 190 -14.81 8.77 -48.75
N LEU A 191 -14.32 7.60 -48.35
CA LEU A 191 -14.76 6.30 -48.91
C LEU A 191 -16.23 6.01 -48.64
N ASP A 192 -16.74 6.33 -47.43
CA ASP A 192 -18.15 6.17 -47.07
C ASP A 192 -19.07 7.13 -47.84
N ARG A 193 -18.57 8.27 -48.32
CA ARG A 193 -19.30 9.18 -49.21
C ARG A 193 -19.20 8.82 -50.67
N GLY A 194 -18.40 7.80 -51.03
CA GLY A 194 -18.22 7.38 -52.40
C GLY A 194 -17.27 8.28 -53.23
N ASP A 195 -16.48 9.12 -52.57
CA ASP A 195 -15.46 9.94 -53.23
C ASP A 195 -14.22 9.04 -53.50
N ASP A 196 -14.04 8.67 -54.77
CA ASP A 196 -12.88 7.87 -55.25
C ASP A 196 -11.63 8.76 -55.28
N PRO A 197 -10.56 8.44 -54.51
CA PRO A 197 -9.34 9.25 -54.43
C PRO A 197 -8.38 9.04 -55.61
N THR A 198 -8.83 8.62 -56.81
CA THR A 198 -7.99 8.50 -57.99
C THR A 198 -7.92 9.80 -58.79
#